data_ffbaeb963b2f66391d0c3955f36b5416
#
_entry.id   ffbaeb963b2f66391d0c3955f36b5416
#
_cell.length_a   1.000
_cell.length_b   1.000
_cell.length_c   1.000
_cell.angle_alpha   90.00
_cell.angle_beta   90.00
_cell.angle_gamma   90.00
#
_symmetry.space_group_name_H-M   'P 1'
#
loop_
_entity.id
_entity.type
_entity.pdbx_description
1 polymer ?
#
loop_
_entity_poly.entity_id
_entity_poly.type
_entity_poly.pdbx_seq_one_letter_code
_entity_poly.pdbx_strand_id
1 'polypeptide(L)'
;WYVKQFAKIGVQLEVRATDYNRFQEKISKGSVQIFFWGWLADYPDAENFLFLLYGPNSKALTGGNGENNNNYQSPEFDKLFEQMKFLEDGPEKQKLIDRMIEIVQKDAVWSFGYFPTSAAAYHQWITNGKPTQIIRNHLGYLRLDPELRARKIREWNTPVWWPLPLLAAALVAGVVPAWFAWRRRERETAGRTLAHKATPA
;
A
#
# COMPACT_ATOMS: atom_id res chain seq x y z
N TRP A 1 15.80 12.11 -1.66
CA TRP A 1 15.97 12.85 -0.41
C TRP A 1 17.24 12.42 0.32
N TYR A 2 17.43 11.16 0.67
CA TYR A 2 18.57 10.63 1.45
C TYR A 2 19.93 11.02 0.85
N VAL A 3 20.17 10.85 -0.45
CA VAL A 3 21.42 11.22 -1.12
C VAL A 3 21.79 12.68 -0.85
N LYS A 4 20.80 13.59 -0.94
CA LYS A 4 21.04 15.02 -0.67
C LYS A 4 21.33 15.31 0.80
N GLN A 5 20.75 14.58 1.75
CA GLN A 5 21.00 14.80 3.17
C GLN A 5 22.37 14.23 3.58
N PHE A 6 22.72 13.04 3.12
CA PHE A 6 24.03 12.44 3.38
C PHE A 6 25.18 13.27 2.80
N ALA A 7 24.99 13.88 1.62
CA ALA A 7 25.97 14.77 1.02
C ALA A 7 26.29 15.99 1.92
N LYS A 8 25.34 16.50 2.72
CA LYS A 8 25.57 17.63 3.64
C LYS A 8 26.57 17.31 4.76
N ILE A 9 26.70 16.05 5.11
CA ILE A 9 27.66 15.56 6.11
C ILE A 9 28.89 14.89 5.48
N GLY A 10 29.10 15.12 4.17
CA GLY A 10 30.26 14.60 3.45
C GLY A 10 30.21 13.12 3.09
N VAL A 11 29.03 12.48 3.22
CA VAL A 11 28.84 11.06 2.89
C VAL A 11 28.24 10.92 1.50
N GLN A 12 28.94 10.20 0.63
CA GLN A 12 28.43 9.82 -0.69
C GLN A 12 27.57 8.57 -0.57
N LEU A 13 26.24 8.73 -0.76
CA LEU A 13 25.29 7.63 -0.71
C LEU A 13 24.90 7.20 -2.12
N GLU A 14 25.06 5.90 -2.41
CA GLU A 14 24.56 5.24 -3.63
C GLU A 14 23.31 4.45 -3.31
N VAL A 15 22.21 4.75 -4.00
CA VAL A 15 20.94 4.03 -3.85
C VAL A 15 20.88 2.88 -4.84
N ARG A 16 20.82 1.66 -4.35
CA ARG A 16 20.69 0.42 -5.14
C ARG A 16 19.31 -0.18 -4.99
N ALA A 17 18.36 0.32 -5.77
CA ALA A 17 17.00 -0.21 -5.81
C ALA A 17 16.98 -1.61 -6.46
N THR A 18 16.16 -2.50 -5.92
CA THR A 18 15.98 -3.88 -6.41
C THR A 18 14.57 -4.37 -6.08
N ASP A 19 14.17 -5.51 -6.64
CA ASP A 19 12.97 -6.21 -6.23
C ASP A 19 13.09 -6.79 -4.81
N TYR A 20 11.94 -7.11 -4.20
CA TYR A 20 11.88 -7.54 -2.80
C TYR A 20 12.65 -8.84 -2.54
N ASN A 21 12.59 -9.82 -3.43
CA ASN A 21 13.26 -11.12 -3.24
C ASN A 21 14.78 -10.95 -3.23
N ARG A 22 15.31 -10.20 -4.19
CA ARG A 22 16.74 -9.85 -4.23
C ARG A 22 17.17 -9.00 -3.05
N PHE A 23 16.29 -8.12 -2.58
CA PHE A 23 16.55 -7.35 -1.38
C PHE A 23 16.69 -8.26 -0.15
N GLN A 24 15.77 -9.19 0.07
CA GLN A 24 15.87 -10.18 1.15
C GLN A 24 17.15 -11.03 1.05
N GLU A 25 17.52 -11.47 -0.15
CA GLU A 25 18.76 -12.22 -0.37
C GLU A 25 19.99 -11.41 0.04
N LYS A 26 20.04 -10.13 -0.33
CA LYS A 26 21.14 -9.23 0.05
C LYS A 26 21.23 -9.02 1.57
N ILE A 27 20.07 -8.87 2.25
CA ILE A 27 20.02 -8.78 3.70
C ILE A 27 20.53 -10.08 4.34
N SER A 28 20.05 -11.24 3.88
CA SER A 28 20.48 -12.55 4.42
C SER A 28 21.98 -12.81 4.24
N LYS A 29 22.56 -12.28 3.16
CA LYS A 29 24.02 -12.36 2.88
C LYS A 29 24.84 -11.27 3.56
N GLY A 30 24.22 -10.32 4.26
CA GLY A 30 24.90 -9.18 4.87
C GLY A 30 25.61 -8.26 3.85
N SER A 31 25.14 -8.20 2.60
CA SER A 31 25.80 -7.48 1.49
C SER A 31 25.29 -6.03 1.32
N VAL A 32 24.66 -5.46 2.33
CA VAL A 32 24.14 -4.09 2.36
C VAL A 32 24.68 -3.34 3.57
N GLN A 33 24.98 -2.05 3.39
CA GLN A 33 25.52 -1.21 4.46
C GLN A 33 24.39 -0.49 5.21
N ILE A 34 23.45 0.10 4.48
CA ILE A 34 22.28 0.80 5.01
C ILE A 34 21.07 0.29 4.25
N PHE A 35 20.02 -0.05 4.97
CA PHE A 35 18.79 -0.55 4.36
C PHE A 35 17.57 -0.11 5.16
N PHE A 36 16.42 -0.10 4.49
CA PHE A 36 15.14 0.17 5.12
C PHE A 36 14.40 -1.14 5.36
N TRP A 37 13.98 -1.36 6.60
CA TRP A 37 13.24 -2.55 7.00
C TRP A 37 12.11 -2.16 7.94
N GLY A 38 11.06 -2.97 8.03
CA GLY A 38 9.97 -2.80 8.95
C GLY A 38 9.66 -4.11 9.67
N TRP A 39 9.12 -4.01 10.86
CA TRP A 39 8.64 -5.14 11.63
C TRP A 39 7.24 -4.86 12.14
N LEU A 40 6.38 -5.86 12.09
CA LEU A 40 5.07 -5.86 12.72
C LEU A 40 5.10 -6.92 13.82
N ALA A 41 4.55 -6.60 14.98
CA ALA A 41 4.52 -7.55 16.09
C ALA A 41 3.71 -8.81 15.73
N ASP A 42 4.29 -9.98 15.94
CA ASP A 42 3.59 -11.27 15.80
C ASP A 42 2.71 -11.57 17.01
N TYR A 43 3.08 -11.00 18.18
CA TYR A 43 2.40 -11.10 19.46
C TYR A 43 2.69 -9.85 20.32
N PRO A 44 1.83 -9.54 21.32
CA PRO A 44 1.92 -8.30 22.06
C PRO A 44 2.96 -8.38 23.21
N ASP A 45 4.23 -8.56 22.87
CA ASP A 45 5.34 -8.55 23.82
C ASP A 45 6.51 -7.75 23.24
N ALA A 46 7.22 -7.01 24.11
CA ALA A 46 8.41 -6.25 23.73
C ALA A 46 9.53 -7.15 23.20
N GLU A 47 9.57 -8.40 23.62
CA GLU A 47 10.50 -9.43 23.16
C GLU A 47 10.47 -9.54 21.63
N ASN A 48 9.27 -9.44 20.99
CA ASN A 48 9.11 -9.55 19.54
C ASN A 48 9.74 -8.39 18.73
N PHE A 49 10.18 -7.34 19.39
CA PHE A 49 10.97 -6.27 18.77
C PHE A 49 12.44 -6.32 19.20
N LEU A 50 12.71 -6.66 20.45
CA LEU A 50 14.05 -6.67 20.98
C LEU A 50 14.89 -7.85 20.45
N PHE A 51 14.25 -8.99 20.12
CA PHE A 51 14.95 -10.14 19.54
C PHE A 51 15.59 -9.84 18.17
N LEU A 52 15.12 -8.79 17.47
CA LEU A 52 15.72 -8.30 16.22
C LEU A 52 17.12 -7.72 16.41
N LEU A 53 17.52 -7.46 17.64
CA LEU A 53 18.85 -6.95 18.01
C LEU A 53 19.67 -7.93 18.84
N TYR A 54 19.09 -9.08 19.17
CA TYR A 54 19.75 -10.12 19.95
C TYR A 54 20.90 -10.74 19.13
N GLY A 55 22.12 -10.65 19.65
CA GLY A 55 23.34 -11.04 18.94
C GLY A 55 23.36 -12.46 18.42
N PRO A 56 23.00 -13.48 19.23
CA PRO A 56 22.91 -14.87 18.75
C PRO A 56 21.94 -15.09 17.60
N ASN A 57 20.98 -14.16 17.40
CA ASN A 57 20.00 -14.20 16.32
C ASN A 57 20.47 -13.49 15.04
N SER A 58 21.75 -13.12 14.99
CA SER A 58 22.38 -12.46 13.84
C SER A 58 22.33 -13.36 12.59
N LYS A 59 22.05 -12.78 11.44
CA LYS A 59 22.08 -13.50 10.16
C LYS A 59 23.44 -14.08 9.86
N ALA A 60 24.51 -13.38 10.20
CA ALA A 60 25.88 -13.86 10.00
C ALA A 60 26.18 -15.14 10.81
N LEU A 61 25.70 -15.23 12.05
CA LEU A 61 25.92 -16.38 12.92
C LEU A 61 24.99 -17.56 12.59
N THR A 62 23.79 -17.28 12.09
CA THR A 62 22.75 -18.29 11.85
C THR A 62 22.71 -18.77 10.38
N GLY A 63 23.68 -18.41 9.56
CA GLY A 63 23.69 -18.75 8.13
C GLY A 63 22.53 -18.13 7.34
N GLY A 64 22.05 -16.96 7.77
CA GLY A 64 20.96 -16.21 7.12
C GLY A 64 19.56 -16.46 7.70
N ASN A 65 19.42 -17.34 8.69
CA ASN A 65 18.12 -17.72 9.25
C ASN A 65 17.66 -16.86 10.45
N GLY A 66 18.56 -16.12 11.08
CA GLY A 66 18.23 -15.22 12.20
C GLY A 66 17.50 -13.96 11.74
N GLU A 67 16.87 -13.25 12.68
CA GLU A 67 16.11 -12.03 12.39
C GLU A 67 16.86 -10.74 12.75
N ASN A 68 18.04 -10.84 13.39
CA ASN A 68 18.92 -9.69 13.58
C ASN A 68 19.63 -9.35 12.24
N ASN A 69 18.94 -8.58 11.42
CA ASN A 69 19.37 -8.22 10.07
C ASN A 69 20.59 -7.27 10.05
N ASN A 70 20.81 -6.55 11.13
CA ASN A 70 21.93 -5.62 11.29
C ASN A 70 23.23 -6.32 11.70
N ASN A 71 23.15 -7.58 12.10
CA ASN A 71 24.25 -8.31 12.73
C ASN A 71 24.81 -7.59 13.96
N TYR A 72 23.96 -6.87 14.68
CA TYR A 72 24.32 -6.15 15.89
C TYR A 72 24.79 -7.13 16.98
N GLN A 73 25.85 -6.76 17.68
CA GLN A 73 26.44 -7.56 18.73
C GLN A 73 26.67 -6.68 19.95
N SER A 74 26.02 -6.99 21.04
CA SER A 74 26.21 -6.30 22.33
C SER A 74 26.04 -7.29 23.48
N PRO A 75 27.14 -7.74 24.12
CA PRO A 75 27.04 -8.68 25.24
C PRO A 75 26.19 -8.15 26.41
N GLU A 76 26.18 -6.83 26.66
CA GLU A 76 25.33 -6.22 27.69
C GLU A 76 23.86 -6.34 27.30
N PHE A 77 23.48 -6.01 26.04
CA PHE A 77 22.13 -6.16 25.53
C PHE A 77 21.69 -7.62 25.59
N ASP A 78 22.51 -8.54 25.09
CA ASP A 78 22.20 -9.96 25.03
C ASP A 78 21.92 -10.54 26.43
N LYS A 79 22.71 -10.14 27.43
CA LYS A 79 22.49 -10.56 28.81
C LYS A 79 21.16 -10.06 29.37
N LEU A 80 20.81 -8.81 29.07
CA LEU A 80 19.52 -8.24 29.50
C LEU A 80 18.36 -8.90 28.83
N PHE A 81 18.49 -9.18 27.52
CA PHE A 81 17.50 -9.88 26.73
C PHE A 81 17.22 -11.28 27.30
N GLU A 82 18.26 -12.06 27.60
CA GLU A 82 18.14 -13.39 28.19
C GLU A 82 17.42 -13.37 29.56
N GLN A 83 17.59 -12.33 30.33
CA GLN A 83 16.89 -12.15 31.61
C GLN A 83 15.42 -11.77 31.39
N MET A 84 15.16 -10.85 30.45
CA MET A 84 13.85 -10.28 30.19
C MET A 84 12.86 -11.27 29.58
N LYS A 85 13.31 -12.11 28.64
CA LYS A 85 12.44 -12.96 27.82
C LYS A 85 11.62 -14.00 28.60
N PHE A 86 12.01 -14.31 29.84
CA PHE A 86 11.33 -15.26 30.70
C PHE A 86 10.50 -14.59 31.81
N LEU A 87 10.52 -13.26 31.89
CA LEU A 87 9.74 -12.52 32.88
C LEU A 87 8.32 -12.29 32.42
N GLU A 88 7.38 -12.39 33.34
CA GLU A 88 6.04 -11.90 33.16
C GLU A 88 6.02 -10.36 33.10
N ASP A 89 4.97 -9.81 32.47
CA ASP A 89 4.82 -8.37 32.35
C ASP A 89 4.72 -7.70 33.73
N GLY A 90 5.57 -6.73 33.95
CA GLY A 90 5.65 -6.03 35.21
C GLY A 90 6.83 -5.06 35.33
N PRO A 91 6.98 -4.38 36.47
CA PRO A 91 8.01 -3.35 36.64
C PRO A 91 9.44 -3.86 36.48
N GLU A 92 9.69 -5.13 36.78
CA GLU A 92 11.02 -5.73 36.64
C GLU A 92 11.38 -5.92 35.16
N LYS A 93 10.47 -6.51 34.39
CA LYS A 93 10.63 -6.65 32.95
C LYS A 93 10.81 -5.29 32.28
N GLN A 94 10.00 -4.30 32.68
CA GLN A 94 10.06 -2.96 32.13
C GLN A 94 11.43 -2.30 32.36
N LYS A 95 12.04 -2.42 33.53
CA LYS A 95 13.39 -1.90 33.81
C LYS A 95 14.45 -2.48 32.86
N LEU A 96 14.36 -3.78 32.55
CA LEU A 96 15.28 -4.42 31.62
C LEU A 96 15.06 -3.90 30.20
N ILE A 97 13.79 -3.74 29.77
CA ILE A 97 13.43 -3.17 28.48
C ILE A 97 13.99 -1.75 28.36
N ASP A 98 13.77 -0.89 29.35
CA ASP A 98 14.24 0.49 29.37
C ASP A 98 15.76 0.54 29.20
N ARG A 99 16.49 -0.31 29.95
CA ARG A 99 17.95 -0.39 29.83
C ARG A 99 18.43 -0.86 28.47
N MET A 100 17.76 -1.84 27.87
CA MET A 100 18.07 -2.28 26.50
C MET A 100 17.82 -1.16 25.47
N ILE A 101 16.74 -0.39 25.63
CA ILE A 101 16.45 0.77 24.78
C ILE A 101 17.56 1.84 24.91
N GLU A 102 18.04 2.14 26.11
CA GLU A 102 19.17 3.07 26.31
C GLU A 102 20.43 2.63 25.55
N ILE A 103 20.75 1.34 25.59
CA ILE A 103 21.90 0.78 24.86
C ILE A 103 21.74 0.98 23.37
N VAL A 104 20.57 0.61 22.82
CA VAL A 104 20.26 0.72 21.38
C VAL A 104 20.30 2.17 20.90
N GLN A 105 19.78 3.10 21.70
CA GLN A 105 19.82 4.54 21.39
C GLN A 105 21.23 5.08 21.40
N LYS A 106 22.04 4.69 22.38
CA LYS A 106 23.45 5.09 22.47
C LYS A 106 24.27 4.57 21.30
N ASP A 107 24.06 3.32 20.94
CA ASP A 107 24.79 2.66 19.85
C ASP A 107 24.26 3.07 18.46
N ALA A 108 23.11 3.76 18.42
CA ALA A 108 22.47 4.26 17.18
C ALA A 108 22.33 3.20 16.08
N VAL A 109 21.98 1.96 16.45
CA VAL A 109 21.87 0.81 15.53
C VAL A 109 20.78 1.05 14.50
N TRP A 110 19.68 1.69 14.90
CA TRP A 110 18.54 2.02 14.05
C TRP A 110 18.25 3.52 14.04
N SER A 111 17.88 4.01 12.88
CA SER A 111 17.18 5.29 12.76
C SER A 111 15.69 4.99 12.54
N PHE A 112 14.88 5.25 13.57
CA PHE A 112 13.44 5.00 13.50
C PHE A 112 12.79 5.92 12.49
N GLY A 113 12.07 5.33 11.53
CA GLY A 113 11.46 6.06 10.43
C GLY A 113 10.04 6.54 10.78
N TYR A 114 9.05 5.66 10.68
CA TYR A 114 7.66 6.00 10.91
C TYR A 114 6.83 4.77 11.31
N PHE A 115 5.70 5.03 11.95
CA PHE A 115 4.66 4.05 12.17
C PHE A 115 3.59 4.21 11.08
N PRO A 116 3.37 3.19 10.23
CA PRO A 116 2.38 3.28 9.17
C PRO A 116 0.97 3.32 9.74
N THR A 117 0.11 4.17 9.16
CA THR A 117 -1.32 4.17 9.42
C THR A 117 -2.02 3.49 8.25
N SER A 118 -2.84 2.50 8.54
CA SER A 118 -3.65 1.79 7.54
C SER A 118 -5.11 2.17 7.66
N ALA A 119 -5.79 2.34 6.53
CA ALA A 119 -7.23 2.49 6.45
C ALA A 119 -7.83 1.27 5.76
N ALA A 120 -8.91 0.73 6.31
CA ALA A 120 -9.65 -0.36 5.71
C ALA A 120 -11.09 0.07 5.43
N ALA A 121 -11.57 -0.21 4.23
CA ALA A 121 -12.96 -0.01 3.85
C ALA A 121 -13.65 -1.35 3.67
N TYR A 122 -14.81 -1.50 4.27
CA TYR A 122 -15.61 -2.69 4.17
C TYR A 122 -16.96 -2.36 3.54
N HIS A 123 -17.50 -3.31 2.81
CA HIS A 123 -18.88 -3.22 2.38
C HIS A 123 -19.82 -3.21 3.58
N GLN A 124 -20.96 -2.52 3.46
CA GLN A 124 -21.96 -2.35 4.52
C GLN A 124 -22.46 -3.68 5.13
N TRP A 125 -22.40 -4.76 4.38
CA TRP A 125 -22.78 -6.11 4.83
C TRP A 125 -21.69 -6.85 5.60
N ILE A 126 -20.53 -6.24 5.79
CA ILE A 126 -19.45 -6.79 6.61
C ILE A 126 -19.41 -5.99 7.91
N THR A 127 -19.59 -6.68 9.01
CA THR A 127 -19.57 -6.09 10.35
C THR A 127 -18.49 -6.73 11.21
N ASN A 128 -18.21 -6.10 12.36
CA ASN A 128 -17.19 -6.52 13.31
C ASN A 128 -15.75 -6.56 12.74
N GLY A 129 -15.47 -5.72 11.76
CA GLY A 129 -14.09 -5.46 11.33
C GLY A 129 -13.36 -4.72 12.45
N LYS A 130 -12.34 -5.35 13.03
CA LYS A 130 -11.48 -4.74 14.07
C LYS A 130 -10.11 -4.49 13.46
N PRO A 131 -9.69 -3.23 13.33
CA PRO A 131 -8.33 -2.93 12.90
C PRO A 131 -7.35 -3.37 13.98
N THR A 132 -6.41 -4.22 13.62
CA THR A 132 -5.31 -4.64 14.49
C THR A 132 -4.12 -4.98 13.62
N GLN A 133 -2.92 -4.68 14.09
CA GLN A 133 -1.67 -5.01 13.41
C GLN A 133 -1.09 -6.36 13.85
N ILE A 134 -1.59 -6.92 14.95
CA ILE A 134 -1.07 -8.16 15.56
C ILE A 134 -1.80 -9.41 15.06
N ILE A 135 -3.09 -9.30 14.75
CA ILE A 135 -3.89 -10.46 14.34
C ILE A 135 -3.72 -10.70 12.85
N ARG A 136 -3.06 -11.79 12.47
CA ARG A 136 -2.83 -12.18 11.07
C ARG A 136 -4.10 -12.62 10.34
N ASN A 137 -5.07 -13.20 11.04
CA ASN A 137 -6.31 -13.67 10.45
C ASN A 137 -7.52 -12.89 10.97
N HIS A 138 -7.89 -11.84 10.25
CA HIS A 138 -9.07 -11.02 10.57
C HIS A 138 -10.39 -11.71 10.23
N LEU A 139 -10.39 -12.75 9.39
CA LEU A 139 -11.62 -13.38 8.89
C LEU A 139 -12.45 -14.02 10.01
N GLY A 140 -11.81 -14.54 11.05
CA GLY A 140 -12.51 -15.14 12.19
C GLY A 140 -13.38 -14.17 12.99
N TYR A 141 -13.18 -12.87 12.84
CA TYR A 141 -13.93 -11.83 13.54
C TYR A 141 -14.99 -11.17 12.67
N LEU A 142 -14.86 -11.26 11.36
CA LEU A 142 -15.81 -10.64 10.43
C LEU A 142 -17.15 -11.38 10.46
N ARG A 143 -18.22 -10.62 10.43
CA ARG A 143 -19.59 -11.14 10.26
C ARG A 143 -20.14 -10.66 8.93
N LEU A 144 -20.67 -11.57 8.15
CA LEU A 144 -21.30 -11.31 6.87
C LEU A 144 -22.84 -11.35 7.04
N ASP A 145 -23.51 -10.32 6.56
CA ASP A 145 -24.96 -10.32 6.36
C ASP A 145 -25.26 -10.69 4.89
N PRO A 146 -25.65 -11.95 4.60
CA PRO A 146 -25.88 -12.41 3.24
C PRO A 146 -27.11 -11.79 2.58
N GLU A 147 -28.14 -11.44 3.37
CA GLU A 147 -29.37 -10.83 2.87
C GLU A 147 -29.12 -9.39 2.43
N LEU A 148 -28.46 -8.61 3.29
CA LEU A 148 -28.04 -7.25 2.96
C LEU A 148 -27.14 -7.23 1.73
N ARG A 149 -26.18 -8.17 1.66
CA ARG A 149 -25.29 -8.33 0.51
C ARG A 149 -26.09 -8.57 -0.78
N ALA A 150 -26.99 -9.55 -0.76
CA ALA A 150 -27.81 -9.89 -1.93
C ALA A 150 -28.70 -8.71 -2.37
N ARG A 151 -29.29 -7.96 -1.43
CA ARG A 151 -30.07 -6.75 -1.72
C ARG A 151 -29.19 -5.66 -2.37
N LYS A 152 -28.04 -5.35 -1.78
CA LYS A 152 -27.14 -4.31 -2.29
C LYS A 152 -26.55 -4.66 -3.65
N ILE A 153 -26.19 -5.90 -3.89
CA ILE A 153 -25.73 -6.34 -5.21
C ILE A 153 -26.83 -6.17 -6.25
N ARG A 154 -28.09 -6.50 -5.94
CA ARG A 154 -29.21 -6.25 -6.85
C ARG A 154 -29.41 -4.75 -7.12
N GLU A 155 -29.40 -3.92 -6.07
CA GLU A 155 -29.50 -2.46 -6.21
C GLU A 155 -28.42 -1.91 -7.14
N TRP A 156 -27.17 -2.30 -6.96
CA TRP A 156 -26.04 -1.80 -7.77
C TRP A 156 -26.05 -2.30 -9.21
N ASN A 157 -26.54 -3.50 -9.44
CA ASN A 157 -26.62 -4.09 -10.78
C ASN A 157 -27.95 -3.77 -11.49
N THR A 158 -28.83 -2.96 -10.90
CA THR A 158 -30.03 -2.49 -11.57
C THR A 158 -29.62 -1.48 -12.65
N PRO A 159 -29.90 -1.77 -13.95
CA PRO A 159 -29.51 -0.88 -15.02
C PRO A 159 -30.21 0.47 -14.93
N VAL A 160 -29.47 1.54 -15.13
CA VAL A 160 -29.99 2.90 -15.21
C VAL A 160 -30.31 3.18 -16.68
N TRP A 161 -31.60 3.11 -17.06
CA TRP A 161 -32.06 3.21 -18.43
C TRP A 161 -32.30 4.65 -18.93
N TRP A 162 -32.51 5.61 -18.05
CA TRP A 162 -32.84 6.99 -18.42
C TRP A 162 -31.81 7.71 -19.31
N PRO A 163 -30.51 7.41 -19.29
CA PRO A 163 -29.56 8.05 -20.22
C PRO A 163 -29.78 7.65 -21.66
N LEU A 164 -30.31 6.46 -21.95
CA LEU A 164 -30.53 5.99 -23.31
C LEU A 164 -31.55 6.84 -24.08
N PRO A 165 -32.79 7.12 -23.57
CA PRO A 165 -33.70 8.00 -24.24
C PRO A 165 -33.18 9.43 -24.40
N LEU A 166 -32.39 9.94 -23.45
CA LEU A 166 -31.74 11.25 -23.57
C LEU A 166 -30.71 11.25 -24.72
N LEU A 167 -29.90 10.22 -24.82
CA LEU A 167 -28.94 10.08 -25.89
C LEU A 167 -29.66 9.98 -27.25
N ALA A 168 -30.72 9.17 -27.34
CA ALA A 168 -31.54 9.05 -28.54
C ALA A 168 -32.16 10.41 -28.95
N ALA A 169 -32.71 11.14 -27.99
CA ALA A 169 -33.27 12.47 -28.26
C ALA A 169 -32.21 13.46 -28.72
N ALA A 170 -31.01 13.44 -28.16
CA ALA A 170 -29.89 14.29 -28.59
C ALA A 170 -29.43 13.95 -29.99
N LEU A 171 -29.37 12.66 -30.36
CA LEU A 171 -29.04 12.20 -31.70
C LEU A 171 -30.10 12.66 -32.71
N VAL A 172 -31.38 12.49 -32.38
CA VAL A 172 -32.50 12.95 -33.25
C VAL A 172 -32.45 14.47 -33.45
N ALA A 173 -32.23 15.22 -32.34
CA ALA A 173 -32.13 16.68 -32.40
C ALA A 173 -30.94 17.18 -33.25
N GLY A 174 -29.85 16.41 -33.32
CA GLY A 174 -28.70 16.72 -34.18
C GLY A 174 -28.87 16.29 -35.63
N VAL A 175 -29.29 15.06 -35.83
CA VAL A 175 -29.39 14.43 -37.20
C VAL A 175 -30.54 14.98 -38.01
N VAL A 176 -31.70 15.19 -37.41
CA VAL A 176 -32.89 15.67 -38.14
C VAL A 176 -32.68 17.05 -38.79
N PRO A 177 -32.20 18.07 -38.08
CA PRO A 177 -31.92 19.37 -38.72
C PRO A 177 -30.83 19.26 -39.80
N ALA A 178 -29.78 18.48 -39.55
CA ALA A 178 -28.71 18.28 -40.51
C ALA A 178 -29.24 17.62 -41.81
N TRP A 179 -30.11 16.62 -41.69
CA TRP A 179 -30.74 15.97 -42.85
C TRP A 179 -31.66 16.93 -43.64
N PHE A 180 -32.44 17.75 -42.95
CA PHE A 180 -33.26 18.77 -43.61
C PHE A 180 -32.39 19.82 -44.32
N ALA A 181 -31.31 20.27 -43.70
CA ALA A 181 -30.37 21.22 -44.29
C ALA A 181 -29.69 20.63 -45.54
N TRP A 182 -29.28 19.37 -45.46
CA TRP A 182 -28.69 18.63 -46.59
C TRP A 182 -29.67 18.48 -47.72
N ARG A 183 -30.91 18.01 -47.49
CA ARG A 183 -31.95 17.93 -48.50
C ARG A 183 -32.29 19.26 -49.14
N ARG A 184 -32.30 20.34 -48.40
CA ARG A 184 -32.52 21.68 -48.92
C ARG A 184 -31.43 22.10 -49.90
N ARG A 185 -30.18 21.86 -49.55
CA ARG A 185 -29.02 22.12 -50.40
C ARG A 185 -29.07 21.30 -51.73
N GLU A 186 -29.42 20.05 -51.65
CA GLU A 186 -29.56 19.21 -52.86
C GLU A 186 -30.62 19.76 -53.82
N ARG A 187 -31.79 20.19 -53.32
CA ARG A 187 -32.87 20.78 -54.13
C ARG A 187 -32.41 22.10 -54.79
N GLU A 188 -31.70 22.93 -54.05
CA GLU A 188 -31.17 24.18 -54.59
C GLU A 188 -30.11 23.95 -55.65
N THR A 189 -29.26 22.94 -55.50
CA THR A 189 -28.24 22.56 -56.50
C THR A 189 -28.87 21.97 -57.73
N ALA A 190 -29.86 21.08 -57.61
CA ALA A 190 -30.60 20.51 -58.74
C ALA A 190 -31.34 21.60 -59.51
N GLY A 191 -31.98 22.57 -58.86
CA GLY A 191 -32.64 23.69 -59.48
C GLY A 191 -31.69 24.57 -60.28
N ARG A 192 -30.50 24.86 -59.77
CA ARG A 192 -29.45 25.63 -60.48
C ARG A 192 -28.94 24.92 -61.71
N THR A 193 -28.77 23.59 -61.68
CA THR A 193 -28.32 22.78 -62.82
C THR A 193 -29.37 22.76 -63.97
N LEU A 194 -30.65 22.69 -63.64
CA LEU A 194 -31.72 22.75 -64.59
C LEU A 194 -31.87 24.14 -65.24
N ALA A 195 -31.75 25.20 -64.41
CA ALA A 195 -31.79 26.59 -64.96
C ALA A 195 -30.63 26.87 -65.89
N HIS A 196 -29.45 26.36 -65.66
CA HIS A 196 -28.26 26.55 -66.51
C HIS A 196 -28.39 25.77 -67.84
N LYS A 197 -29.10 24.66 -67.85
CA LYS A 197 -29.43 23.90 -69.11
C LYS A 197 -30.56 24.49 -69.91
N ALA A 198 -31.40 25.36 -69.38
CA ALA A 198 -32.55 25.98 -70.03
C ALA A 198 -32.28 27.37 -70.64
N THR A 199 -31.09 27.91 -70.60
CA THR A 199 -30.70 29.17 -71.23
C THR A 199 -30.11 28.85 -72.61
N PRO A 200 -30.83 29.04 -73.70
CA PRO A 200 -30.27 28.91 -75.04
C PRO A 200 -29.32 30.05 -75.38
N ALA A 201 -28.26 29.76 -76.13
CA ALA A 201 -27.27 30.72 -76.61
C ALA A 201 -27.85 31.67 -77.65
#